data_2ee7a3e0c959fd9b1d048fc0609d0696
#
_entry.id   2ee7a3e0c959fd9b1d048fc0609d0696
#
_cell.length_a   1.000
_cell.length_b   1.000
_cell.length_c   1.000
_cell.angle_alpha   90.00
_cell.angle_beta   90.00
_cell.angle_gamma   90.00
#
_symmetry.space_group_name_H-M   'P 1'
#
loop_
_entity.id
_entity.type
_entity.pdbx_description
1 polymer ?
#
loop_
_entity_poly.entity_id
_entity_poly.type
_entity_poly.pdbx_seq_one_letter_code
_entity_poly.pdbx_strand_id
1 'polypeptide(L)'
;MSRPAIVLVMEPSRTEHVLPDAILRRLDTVGRLLDREPLQRLDDARARRLLSEAEILITGWGAAYVGPEIAAAAPRLRLIVHAAGTVKGIIDEAIFDAGITVSHSAEANAVPVAEFTLAAILFAGKRAFRFRDLYVADRNRDRTYPMQREAIGNYGRTLGIIGASRIGRRVIELLKPFEYRLLLFDPMVDAAEAAGLGAEKVELEALMRRADIVSLHAPSLPSTQHMIDASRLSLMKDGATLINTARGILIDEAALLSELKTGRIDAVIDVTDPEIPEMGSAFYDLPNVFLTPHIAGAIGLERARLGEMAADEVERFTTGRPLLYQIRRQDLENMA
;
A
#
# COMPACT_ATOMS: atom_id res chain seq x y z
N MET A 1 -34.21 17.48 3.63
CA MET A 1 -33.92 16.08 4.07
C MET A 1 -33.11 16.14 5.37
N SER A 2 -33.36 15.26 6.33
CA SER A 2 -32.54 15.22 7.56
C SER A 2 -31.12 14.81 7.21
N ARG A 3 -30.11 15.44 7.82
CA ARG A 3 -28.70 15.07 7.65
C ARG A 3 -28.49 13.65 8.21
N PRO A 4 -27.90 12.70 7.44
CA PRO A 4 -27.72 11.32 7.90
C PRO A 4 -26.77 11.24 9.10
N ALA A 5 -27.03 10.30 9.98
CA ALA A 5 -26.25 10.08 11.18
C ALA A 5 -24.93 9.34 10.85
N ILE A 6 -23.81 9.90 11.25
CA ILE A 6 -22.44 9.40 11.01
C ILE A 6 -21.85 8.89 12.30
N VAL A 7 -21.26 7.68 12.29
CA VAL A 7 -20.50 7.08 13.39
C VAL A 7 -19.10 6.74 12.91
N LEU A 8 -18.11 7.01 13.74
CA LEU A 8 -16.69 6.70 13.50
C LEU A 8 -16.32 5.36 14.16
N VAL A 9 -15.61 4.50 13.43
CA VAL A 9 -15.15 3.18 13.91
C VAL A 9 -13.70 2.98 13.52
N MET A 10 -12.77 3.34 14.39
CA MET A 10 -11.33 3.19 14.15
C MET A 10 -10.54 3.36 15.45
N GLU A 11 -9.25 3.10 15.42
CA GLU A 11 -8.38 3.35 16.57
C GLU A 11 -8.25 4.86 16.84
N PRO A 12 -8.52 5.34 18.09
CA PRO A 12 -8.48 6.77 18.43
C PRO A 12 -7.16 7.46 18.13
N SER A 13 -6.04 6.80 18.41
CA SER A 13 -4.69 7.34 18.17
C SER A 13 -4.42 7.63 16.67
N ARG A 14 -5.18 7.02 15.78
CA ARG A 14 -5.09 7.21 14.31
C ARG A 14 -6.14 8.18 13.79
N THR A 15 -7.26 8.31 14.50
CA THR A 15 -8.39 9.16 14.08
C THR A 15 -7.99 10.61 13.95
N GLU A 16 -7.24 11.15 14.88
CA GLU A 16 -6.76 12.53 14.89
C GLU A 16 -6.05 12.92 13.59
N HIS A 17 -5.29 12.02 13.01
CA HIS A 17 -4.53 12.27 11.79
C HIS A 17 -5.33 12.01 10.51
N VAL A 18 -6.25 11.03 10.55
CA VAL A 18 -7.13 10.71 9.41
C VAL A 18 -8.28 11.69 9.30
N LEU A 19 -8.87 12.05 10.43
CA LEU A 19 -10.02 12.95 10.53
C LEU A 19 -9.72 14.16 11.43
N PRO A 20 -8.77 15.02 11.06
CA PRO A 20 -8.52 16.25 11.81
C PRO A 20 -9.78 17.12 11.86
N ASP A 21 -9.82 18.07 12.79
CA ASP A 21 -10.97 18.94 13.06
C ASP A 21 -11.61 19.58 11.83
N ALA A 22 -10.82 19.91 10.82
CA ALA A 22 -11.34 20.49 9.58
C ALA A 22 -12.23 19.49 8.82
N ILE A 23 -11.81 18.21 8.77
CA ILE A 23 -12.57 17.14 8.10
C ILE A 23 -13.80 16.78 8.94
N LEU A 24 -13.67 16.68 10.28
CA LEU A 24 -14.82 16.45 11.16
C LEU A 24 -15.89 17.54 11.02
N ARG A 25 -15.49 18.82 10.94
CA ARG A 25 -16.43 19.92 10.67
C ARG A 25 -17.07 19.79 9.29
N ARG A 26 -16.31 19.41 8.27
CA ARG A 26 -16.84 19.16 6.92
C ARG A 26 -17.89 18.05 6.92
N LEU A 27 -17.59 16.91 7.57
CA LEU A 27 -18.54 15.80 7.73
C LEU A 27 -19.82 16.25 8.45
N ASP A 28 -19.69 17.12 9.46
CA ASP A 28 -20.84 17.64 10.22
C ASP A 28 -21.68 18.66 9.41
N THR A 29 -21.21 19.14 8.26
CA THR A 29 -22.02 19.94 7.34
C THR A 29 -22.93 19.07 6.47
N VAL A 30 -22.46 17.91 6.03
CA VAL A 30 -23.15 17.01 5.10
C VAL A 30 -23.92 15.89 5.80
N GLY A 31 -23.58 15.60 7.06
CA GLY A 31 -24.23 14.64 7.93
C GLY A 31 -24.36 15.19 9.36
N ARG A 32 -24.72 14.34 10.29
CA ARG A 32 -24.76 14.59 11.73
C ARG A 32 -23.80 13.62 12.41
N LEU A 33 -22.64 14.09 12.79
CA LEU A 33 -21.67 13.27 13.54
C LEU A 33 -22.24 12.99 14.94
N LEU A 34 -22.56 11.73 15.27
CA LEU A 34 -23.21 11.37 16.53
C LEU A 34 -22.26 11.48 17.71
N ASP A 35 -20.99 11.19 17.48
CA ASP A 35 -19.91 11.31 18.46
C ASP A 35 -18.60 11.55 17.71
N ARG A 36 -17.73 12.40 18.23
CA ARG A 36 -16.40 12.67 17.68
C ARG A 36 -15.38 11.62 18.11
N GLU A 37 -15.63 10.95 19.23
CA GLU A 37 -14.81 9.85 19.70
C GLU A 37 -15.18 8.58 18.93
N PRO A 38 -14.23 7.92 18.25
CA PRO A 38 -14.51 6.71 17.48
C PRO A 38 -14.84 5.53 18.40
N LEU A 39 -15.62 4.61 17.88
CA LEU A 39 -15.84 3.30 18.48
C LEU A 39 -14.63 2.40 18.20
N GLN A 40 -14.09 1.77 19.24
CA GLN A 40 -13.09 0.70 19.14
C GLN A 40 -13.75 -0.68 19.23
N ARG A 41 -14.86 -0.77 19.92
CA ARG A 41 -15.68 -1.97 20.10
C ARG A 41 -17.09 -1.70 19.61
N LEU A 42 -17.75 -2.74 19.13
CA LEU A 42 -19.09 -2.63 18.56
C LEU A 42 -20.14 -3.36 19.41
N ASP A 43 -19.74 -3.95 20.55
CA ASP A 43 -20.56 -4.81 21.42
C ASP A 43 -20.96 -4.18 22.77
N ASP A 44 -20.51 -2.96 23.06
CA ASP A 44 -20.84 -2.26 24.32
C ASP A 44 -22.13 -1.41 24.22
N ALA A 45 -22.56 -0.84 25.36
CA ALA A 45 -23.79 -0.05 25.44
C ALA A 45 -23.72 1.27 24.62
N ARG A 46 -22.52 1.90 24.53
CA ARG A 46 -22.31 3.11 23.73
C ARG A 46 -22.42 2.77 22.24
N ALA A 47 -21.77 1.70 21.81
CA ALA A 47 -21.83 1.24 20.44
C ALA A 47 -23.25 0.89 20.00
N ARG A 48 -24.00 0.10 20.80
CA ARG A 48 -25.41 -0.23 20.50
C ARG A 48 -26.28 1.01 20.31
N ARG A 49 -26.13 2.01 21.18
CA ARG A 49 -26.88 3.28 21.04
C ARG A 49 -26.54 4.01 19.75
N LEU A 50 -25.25 4.19 19.45
CA LEU A 50 -24.81 4.91 18.26
C LEU A 50 -25.17 4.15 16.96
N LEU A 51 -24.96 2.84 16.94
CA LEU A 51 -25.30 1.99 15.79
C LEU A 51 -26.79 2.00 15.46
N SER A 52 -27.67 2.04 16.48
CA SER A 52 -29.13 2.04 16.25
C SER A 52 -29.61 3.29 15.47
N GLU A 53 -28.85 4.38 15.50
CA GLU A 53 -29.13 5.61 14.76
C GLU A 53 -28.28 5.76 13.48
N ALA A 54 -27.19 4.99 13.35
CA ALA A 54 -26.19 5.17 12.30
C ALA A 54 -26.78 4.91 10.89
N GLU A 55 -26.57 5.84 9.99
CA GLU A 55 -26.83 5.70 8.56
C GLU A 55 -25.53 5.58 7.75
N ILE A 56 -24.44 6.07 8.29
CA ILE A 56 -23.11 6.04 7.70
C ILE A 56 -22.10 5.61 8.77
N LEU A 57 -21.26 4.63 8.46
CA LEU A 57 -20.06 4.32 9.23
C LEU A 57 -18.82 4.83 8.47
N ILE A 58 -17.93 5.53 9.17
CA ILE A 58 -16.57 5.79 8.66
C ILE A 58 -15.63 4.92 9.46
N THR A 59 -15.06 3.91 8.80
CA THR A 59 -14.09 2.99 9.38
C THR A 59 -12.67 3.39 8.99
N GLY A 60 -11.66 2.86 9.67
CA GLY A 60 -10.25 3.13 9.36
C GLY A 60 -9.34 2.08 9.99
N TRP A 61 -8.05 2.35 10.06
CA TRP A 61 -7.10 1.44 10.70
C TRP A 61 -7.47 1.18 12.16
N GLY A 62 -7.40 -0.11 12.56
CA GLY A 62 -7.79 -0.55 13.89
C GLY A 62 -9.30 -0.58 14.12
N ALA A 63 -10.10 -0.46 13.07
CA ALA A 63 -11.55 -0.67 13.17
C ALA A 63 -11.87 -2.09 13.62
N ALA A 64 -12.86 -2.22 14.49
CA ALA A 64 -13.46 -3.50 14.81
C ALA A 64 -14.08 -4.10 13.54
N TYR A 65 -14.13 -5.44 13.50
CA TYR A 65 -14.75 -6.17 12.40
C TYR A 65 -16.25 -5.82 12.27
N VAL A 66 -16.66 -5.53 11.04
CA VAL A 66 -18.02 -5.14 10.70
C VAL A 66 -18.68 -6.31 9.99
N GLY A 67 -19.29 -7.17 10.78
CA GLY A 67 -19.97 -8.38 10.35
C GLY A 67 -21.50 -8.23 10.29
N PRO A 68 -22.22 -9.36 10.06
CA PRO A 68 -23.67 -9.38 9.94
C PRO A 68 -24.40 -8.89 11.21
N GLU A 69 -23.78 -9.07 12.39
CA GLU A 69 -24.32 -8.57 13.66
C GLU A 69 -24.37 -7.05 13.71
N ILE A 70 -23.46 -6.35 13.00
CA ILE A 70 -23.48 -4.90 12.90
C ILE A 70 -24.57 -4.43 11.94
N ALA A 71 -24.79 -5.14 10.84
CA ALA A 71 -25.93 -4.86 9.96
C ALA A 71 -27.27 -4.98 10.72
N ALA A 72 -27.39 -5.98 11.60
CA ALA A 72 -28.57 -6.15 12.45
C ALA A 72 -28.70 -5.05 13.53
N ALA A 73 -27.58 -4.62 14.13
CA ALA A 73 -27.57 -3.57 15.17
C ALA A 73 -27.76 -2.17 14.61
N ALA A 74 -27.47 -1.95 13.32
CA ALA A 74 -27.59 -0.67 12.62
C ALA A 74 -28.63 -0.74 11.49
N PRO A 75 -29.93 -0.82 11.79
CA PRO A 75 -30.98 -1.05 10.79
C PRO A 75 -31.19 0.10 9.79
N ARG A 76 -30.54 1.25 10.02
CA ARG A 76 -30.57 2.39 9.13
C ARG A 76 -29.30 2.56 8.30
N LEU A 77 -28.32 1.66 8.49
CA LEU A 77 -27.02 1.74 7.84
C LEU A 77 -27.15 1.56 6.32
N ARG A 78 -26.62 2.49 5.56
CA ARG A 78 -26.67 2.49 4.10
C ARG A 78 -25.31 2.62 3.44
N LEU A 79 -24.33 3.20 4.17
CA LEU A 79 -23.00 3.45 3.64
C LEU A 79 -21.93 3.13 4.69
N ILE A 80 -20.90 2.44 4.26
CA ILE A 80 -19.63 2.31 4.98
C ILE A 80 -18.53 2.94 4.11
N VAL A 81 -17.77 3.89 4.65
CA VAL A 81 -16.58 4.44 4.00
C VAL A 81 -15.35 4.05 4.80
N HIS A 82 -14.48 3.24 4.20
CA HIS A 82 -13.24 2.84 4.85
C HIS A 82 -12.13 3.85 4.54
N ALA A 83 -11.82 4.73 5.48
CA ALA A 83 -10.77 5.74 5.37
C ALA A 83 -9.36 5.12 5.51
N ALA A 84 -9.11 4.04 4.76
CA ALA A 84 -7.83 3.34 4.66
C ALA A 84 -7.72 2.59 3.32
N GLY A 85 -6.76 1.66 3.20
CA GLY A 85 -6.47 0.97 1.95
C GLY A 85 -7.44 -0.17 1.63
N THR A 86 -7.28 -1.32 2.28
CA THR A 86 -8.09 -2.51 2.02
C THR A 86 -9.20 -2.68 3.04
N VAL A 87 -10.34 -3.19 2.61
CA VAL A 87 -11.46 -3.58 3.49
C VAL A 87 -11.41 -5.05 3.88
N LYS A 88 -10.50 -5.85 3.30
CA LYS A 88 -10.34 -7.27 3.65
C LYS A 88 -10.03 -7.43 5.13
N GLY A 89 -10.71 -8.39 5.77
CA GLY A 89 -10.55 -8.67 7.19
C GLY A 89 -11.20 -7.63 8.12
N ILE A 90 -11.85 -6.60 7.56
CA ILE A 90 -12.57 -5.57 8.32
C ILE A 90 -14.07 -5.61 8.02
N ILE A 91 -14.45 -5.75 6.75
CA ILE A 91 -15.85 -5.76 6.32
C ILE A 91 -16.22 -7.14 5.78
N ASP A 92 -17.27 -7.74 6.35
CA ASP A 92 -17.81 -9.03 5.94
C ASP A 92 -18.58 -8.93 4.62
N GLU A 93 -18.60 -10.02 3.85
CA GLU A 93 -19.38 -10.10 2.62
C GLU A 93 -20.89 -9.93 2.86
N ALA A 94 -21.40 -10.37 4.01
CA ALA A 94 -22.80 -10.20 4.40
C ALA A 94 -23.25 -8.73 4.44
N ILE A 95 -22.33 -7.78 4.59
CA ILE A 95 -22.63 -6.34 4.52
C ILE A 95 -23.12 -5.96 3.12
N PHE A 96 -22.51 -6.52 2.08
CA PHE A 96 -22.93 -6.31 0.69
C PHE A 96 -24.29 -6.98 0.42
N ASP A 97 -24.52 -8.17 1.00
CA ASP A 97 -25.80 -8.91 0.89
C ASP A 97 -26.96 -8.19 1.60
N ALA A 98 -26.64 -7.41 2.65
CA ALA A 98 -27.61 -6.53 3.32
C ALA A 98 -27.94 -5.26 2.51
N GLY A 99 -27.36 -5.08 1.32
CA GLY A 99 -27.57 -3.90 0.47
C GLY A 99 -26.85 -2.64 0.94
N ILE A 100 -25.88 -2.76 1.86
CA ILE A 100 -25.11 -1.64 2.37
C ILE A 100 -23.99 -1.33 1.35
N THR A 101 -23.92 -0.08 0.94
CA THR A 101 -22.87 0.39 0.01
C THR A 101 -21.55 0.54 0.76
N VAL A 102 -20.45 0.09 0.13
CA VAL A 102 -19.10 0.20 0.70
C VAL A 102 -18.21 1.02 -0.24
N SER A 103 -17.43 1.94 0.32
CA SER A 103 -16.40 2.70 -0.37
C SER A 103 -15.09 2.71 0.43
N HIS A 104 -13.99 3.13 -0.19
CA HIS A 104 -12.67 3.14 0.45
C HIS A 104 -11.80 4.32 0.01
N SER A 105 -10.68 4.53 0.73
CA SER A 105 -9.70 5.58 0.43
C SER A 105 -8.36 5.05 -0.09
N ALA A 106 -8.36 3.88 -0.74
CA ALA A 106 -7.11 3.24 -1.21
C ALA A 106 -6.33 4.09 -2.21
N GLU A 107 -7.02 4.90 -3.04
CA GLU A 107 -6.36 5.81 -3.97
C GLU A 107 -5.53 6.88 -3.24
N ALA A 108 -6.04 7.39 -2.10
CA ALA A 108 -5.30 8.34 -1.28
C ALA A 108 -4.06 7.69 -0.65
N ASN A 109 -4.16 6.41 -0.23
CA ASN A 109 -3.03 5.67 0.33
C ASN A 109 -2.00 5.29 -0.74
N ALA A 110 -2.40 5.10 -1.99
CA ALA A 110 -1.48 4.77 -3.08
C ALA A 110 -0.50 5.91 -3.41
N VAL A 111 -0.86 7.15 -3.09
CA VAL A 111 0.00 8.33 -3.34
C VAL A 111 1.33 8.22 -2.61
N PRO A 112 1.36 8.19 -1.26
CA PRO A 112 2.62 8.13 -0.52
C PRO A 112 3.42 6.85 -0.80
N VAL A 113 2.76 5.70 -1.01
CA VAL A 113 3.48 4.47 -1.37
C VAL A 113 4.23 4.64 -2.69
N ALA A 114 3.61 5.25 -3.69
CA ALA A 114 4.28 5.49 -4.97
C ALA A 114 5.42 6.52 -4.85
N GLU A 115 5.23 7.56 -4.05
CA GLU A 115 6.26 8.58 -3.77
C GLU A 115 7.46 7.98 -3.02
N PHE A 116 7.21 7.16 -1.99
CA PHE A 116 8.26 6.42 -1.28
C PHE A 116 9.00 5.46 -2.21
N THR A 117 8.25 4.71 -3.04
CA THR A 117 8.84 3.76 -4.00
C THR A 117 9.70 4.49 -5.03
N LEU A 118 9.27 5.64 -5.55
CA LEU A 118 10.09 6.46 -6.44
C LEU A 118 11.41 6.86 -5.77
N ALA A 119 11.36 7.34 -4.52
CA ALA A 119 12.57 7.69 -3.78
C ALA A 119 13.50 6.47 -3.60
N ALA A 120 12.92 5.30 -3.26
CA ALA A 120 13.64 4.04 -3.14
C ALA A 120 14.32 3.64 -4.46
N ILE A 121 13.63 3.74 -5.60
CA ILE A 121 14.16 3.47 -6.94
C ILE A 121 15.36 4.39 -7.24
N LEU A 122 15.22 5.69 -7.01
CA LEU A 122 16.28 6.66 -7.30
C LEU A 122 17.52 6.45 -6.41
N PHE A 123 17.33 6.13 -5.15
CA PHE A 123 18.42 5.78 -4.23
C PHE A 123 19.04 4.42 -4.55
N ALA A 124 18.25 3.42 -4.92
CA ALA A 124 18.73 2.12 -5.36
C ALA A 124 19.61 2.24 -6.61
N GLY A 125 19.18 3.01 -7.61
CA GLY A 125 19.97 3.26 -8.82
C GLY A 125 21.35 3.87 -8.53
N LYS A 126 21.44 4.69 -7.50
CA LYS A 126 22.72 5.28 -7.00
C LYS A 126 23.42 4.40 -5.97
N ARG A 127 22.84 3.28 -5.53
CA ARG A 127 23.27 2.49 -4.36
C ARG A 127 23.53 3.39 -3.13
N ALA A 128 22.70 4.40 -2.93
CA ALA A 128 22.94 5.46 -1.97
C ALA A 128 23.06 4.94 -0.53
N PHE A 129 22.25 3.96 -0.15
CA PHE A 129 22.29 3.35 1.19
C PHE A 129 23.63 2.67 1.43
N ARG A 130 24.11 1.83 0.49
CA ARG A 130 25.39 1.15 0.58
C ARG A 130 26.58 2.13 0.59
N PHE A 131 26.56 3.13 -0.28
CA PHE A 131 27.59 4.19 -0.27
C PHE A 131 27.66 4.93 1.06
N ARG A 132 26.50 5.27 1.61
CA ARG A 132 26.39 5.93 2.93
C ARG A 132 27.02 5.08 4.01
N ASP A 133 26.67 3.79 4.10
CA ASP A 133 27.14 2.91 5.17
C ASP A 133 28.63 2.64 5.07
N LEU A 134 29.17 2.39 3.87
CA LEU A 134 30.60 2.27 3.65
C LEU A 134 31.34 3.55 4.04
N TYR A 135 30.84 4.71 3.62
CA TYR A 135 31.47 6.01 3.93
C TYR A 135 31.47 6.32 5.43
N VAL A 136 30.38 5.99 6.13
CA VAL A 136 30.29 6.16 7.60
C VAL A 136 31.23 5.23 8.34
N ALA A 137 31.34 3.96 7.90
CA ALA A 137 32.23 2.97 8.50
C ALA A 137 33.71 3.33 8.30
N ASP A 138 34.09 3.66 7.08
CA ASP A 138 35.48 3.86 6.69
C ASP A 138 36.02 5.27 6.95
N ARG A 139 35.12 6.27 6.99
CA ARG A 139 35.45 7.71 7.06
C ARG A 139 36.43 8.16 5.99
N ASN A 140 36.49 7.42 4.86
CA ASN A 140 37.27 7.72 3.66
C ASN A 140 36.50 7.24 2.43
N ARG A 141 37.07 7.38 1.23
CA ARG A 141 36.42 7.04 -0.03
C ARG A 141 37.05 5.86 -0.76
N ASP A 142 37.95 5.13 -0.12
CA ASP A 142 38.78 4.12 -0.79
C ASP A 142 37.94 2.99 -1.37
N ARG A 143 36.93 2.48 -0.64
CA ARG A 143 35.99 1.48 -1.14
C ARG A 143 34.93 2.06 -2.06
N THR A 144 34.46 3.27 -1.80
CA THR A 144 33.34 3.87 -2.55
C THR A 144 33.77 4.47 -3.88
N TYR A 145 35.00 4.96 -4.01
CA TYR A 145 35.48 5.60 -5.22
C TYR A 145 35.58 4.64 -6.43
N PRO A 146 36.08 3.41 -6.29
CA PRO A 146 36.06 2.44 -7.39
C PRO A 146 34.65 2.05 -7.83
N MET A 147 33.70 1.93 -6.88
CA MET A 147 32.32 1.56 -7.17
C MET A 147 31.58 2.62 -8.03
N GLN A 148 32.02 3.86 -8.05
CA GLN A 148 31.44 4.90 -8.90
C GLN A 148 31.67 4.67 -10.40
N ARG A 149 32.56 3.74 -10.75
CA ARG A 149 32.84 3.33 -12.14
C ARG A 149 31.99 2.16 -12.62
N GLU A 150 31.22 1.55 -11.70
CA GLU A 150 30.28 0.46 -12.03
C GLU A 150 29.10 1.00 -12.84
N ALA A 151 28.35 0.09 -13.47
CA ALA A 151 27.14 0.43 -14.22
C ALA A 151 25.96 0.77 -13.29
N ILE A 152 26.12 1.83 -12.49
CA ILE A 152 25.14 2.39 -11.54
C ILE A 152 24.62 3.75 -12.00
N GLY A 153 23.65 4.29 -11.30
CA GLY A 153 23.00 5.55 -11.63
C GLY A 153 21.57 5.34 -12.15
N ASN A 154 20.90 6.42 -12.49
CA ASN A 154 19.49 6.40 -12.88
C ASN A 154 19.28 6.61 -14.40
N TYR A 155 20.35 6.73 -15.17
CA TYR A 155 20.31 6.95 -16.61
C TYR A 155 20.42 5.63 -17.38
N GLY A 156 19.46 5.37 -18.27
CA GLY A 156 19.49 4.23 -19.18
C GLY A 156 19.37 2.85 -18.52
N ARG A 157 19.01 2.79 -17.22
CA ARG A 157 18.81 1.54 -16.49
C ARG A 157 17.47 0.89 -16.82
N THR A 158 17.40 -0.39 -16.63
CA THR A 158 16.16 -1.17 -16.83
C THR A 158 15.49 -1.37 -15.47
N LEU A 159 14.24 -0.94 -15.36
CA LEU A 159 13.42 -1.09 -14.17
C LEU A 159 12.27 -2.06 -14.47
N GLY A 160 12.17 -3.13 -13.67
CA GLY A 160 11.08 -4.10 -13.72
C GLY A 160 9.99 -3.73 -12.71
N ILE A 161 8.77 -3.54 -13.18
CA ILE A 161 7.57 -3.33 -12.38
C ILE A 161 6.76 -4.62 -12.38
N ILE A 162 6.53 -5.19 -11.20
CA ILE A 162 5.72 -6.40 -11.01
C ILE A 162 4.37 -6.00 -10.42
N GLY A 163 3.33 -6.01 -11.26
CA GLY A 163 1.97 -5.60 -10.93
C GLY A 163 1.63 -4.17 -11.38
N ALA A 164 0.66 -4.04 -12.27
CA ALA A 164 0.06 -2.78 -12.71
C ALA A 164 -1.14 -2.39 -11.82
N SER A 165 -1.01 -2.58 -10.51
CA SER A 165 -1.97 -2.13 -9.50
C SER A 165 -2.08 -0.60 -9.48
N ARG A 166 -2.96 -0.05 -8.64
CA ARG A 166 -3.05 1.41 -8.39
C ARG A 166 -1.67 2.02 -8.13
N ILE A 167 -0.89 1.38 -7.28
CA ILE A 167 0.46 1.84 -6.90
C ILE A 167 1.42 1.66 -8.09
N GLY A 168 1.46 0.48 -8.73
CA GLY A 168 2.35 0.22 -9.85
C GLY A 168 2.15 1.19 -11.01
N ARG A 169 0.90 1.47 -11.39
CA ARG A 169 0.57 2.48 -12.43
C ARG A 169 1.03 3.87 -12.03
N ARG A 170 0.84 4.25 -10.76
CA ARG A 170 1.28 5.56 -10.27
C ARG A 170 2.80 5.67 -10.22
N VAL A 171 3.51 4.61 -9.86
CA VAL A 171 4.99 4.56 -9.93
C VAL A 171 5.46 4.74 -11.37
N ILE A 172 4.84 4.04 -12.34
CA ILE A 172 5.14 4.22 -13.77
C ILE A 172 4.93 5.68 -14.19
N GLU A 173 3.82 6.30 -13.77
CA GLU A 173 3.52 7.69 -14.08
C GLU A 173 4.58 8.65 -13.50
N LEU A 174 4.97 8.45 -12.25
CA LEU A 174 6.01 9.25 -11.58
C LEU A 174 7.39 9.07 -12.22
N LEU A 175 7.63 7.95 -12.88
CA LEU A 175 8.90 7.66 -13.56
C LEU A 175 9.03 8.28 -14.95
N LYS A 176 7.97 8.80 -15.55
CA LYS A 176 8.00 9.41 -16.90
C LYS A 176 9.07 10.48 -17.11
N PRO A 177 9.41 11.34 -16.12
CA PRO A 177 10.47 12.32 -16.28
C PRO A 177 11.90 11.73 -16.28
N PHE A 178 12.04 10.45 -15.96
CA PHE A 178 13.33 9.77 -15.82
C PHE A 178 13.60 8.86 -17.03
N GLU A 179 14.87 8.65 -17.34
CA GLU A 179 15.31 7.89 -18.53
C GLU A 179 15.51 6.40 -18.23
N TYR A 180 14.49 5.77 -17.59
CA TYR A 180 14.46 4.32 -17.39
C TYR A 180 13.85 3.60 -18.59
N ARG A 181 14.30 2.37 -18.85
CA ARG A 181 13.58 1.39 -19.66
C ARG A 181 12.66 0.59 -18.75
N LEU A 182 11.35 0.73 -18.92
CA LEU A 182 10.37 0.08 -18.05
C LEU A 182 9.96 -1.26 -18.63
N LEU A 183 10.08 -2.33 -17.83
CA LEU A 183 9.50 -3.64 -18.07
C LEU A 183 8.30 -3.81 -17.14
N LEU A 184 7.21 -4.38 -17.63
CA LEU A 184 6.01 -4.64 -16.85
C LEU A 184 5.63 -6.11 -16.93
N PHE A 185 5.48 -6.73 -15.78
CA PHE A 185 4.78 -8.01 -15.62
C PHE A 185 3.47 -7.78 -14.87
N ASP A 186 2.37 -8.10 -15.50
CA ASP A 186 1.03 -8.19 -14.90
C ASP A 186 0.19 -9.12 -15.78
N PRO A 187 -0.44 -10.18 -15.23
CA PRO A 187 -1.24 -11.11 -16.02
C PRO A 187 -2.51 -10.49 -16.61
N MET A 188 -3.01 -9.39 -16.02
CA MET A 188 -4.26 -8.73 -16.42
C MET A 188 -4.04 -7.60 -17.43
N VAL A 189 -2.79 -7.23 -17.74
CA VAL A 189 -2.44 -6.15 -18.66
C VAL A 189 -1.93 -6.74 -19.96
N ASP A 190 -2.49 -6.33 -21.09
CA ASP A 190 -1.99 -6.73 -22.42
C ASP A 190 -0.81 -5.85 -22.90
N ALA A 191 -0.22 -6.22 -24.03
CA ALA A 191 0.93 -5.50 -24.57
C ALA A 191 0.60 -4.06 -25.01
N ALA A 192 -0.61 -3.82 -25.50
CA ALA A 192 -1.04 -2.50 -25.95
C ALA A 192 -1.24 -1.56 -24.76
N GLU A 193 -1.85 -2.06 -23.68
CA GLU A 193 -2.01 -1.33 -22.43
C GLU A 193 -0.67 -1.02 -21.77
N ALA A 194 0.26 -2.00 -21.69
CA ALA A 194 1.61 -1.79 -21.20
C ALA A 194 2.36 -0.71 -21.99
N ALA A 195 2.28 -0.76 -23.32
CA ALA A 195 2.86 0.27 -24.17
C ALA A 195 2.23 1.65 -23.95
N GLY A 196 0.92 1.73 -23.72
CA GLY A 196 0.22 2.95 -23.36
C GLY A 196 0.70 3.55 -22.02
N LEU A 197 1.15 2.71 -21.09
CA LEU A 197 1.80 3.13 -19.83
C LEU A 197 3.27 3.55 -20.04
N GLY A 198 3.87 3.26 -21.19
CA GLY A 198 5.29 3.52 -21.48
C GLY A 198 6.22 2.38 -21.04
N ALA A 199 5.71 1.16 -20.88
CA ALA A 199 6.44 -0.02 -20.47
C ALA A 199 6.37 -1.15 -21.52
N GLU A 200 7.41 -1.98 -21.58
CA GLU A 200 7.41 -3.22 -22.35
C GLU A 200 6.78 -4.34 -21.50
N LYS A 201 5.70 -4.99 -21.99
CA LYS A 201 5.15 -6.18 -21.34
C LYS A 201 6.10 -7.36 -21.53
N VAL A 202 6.41 -8.04 -20.44
CA VAL A 202 7.28 -9.23 -20.44
C VAL A 202 6.79 -10.29 -19.44
N GLU A 203 7.26 -11.53 -19.59
CA GLU A 203 7.07 -12.58 -18.60
C GLU A 203 7.95 -12.32 -17.37
N LEU A 204 7.53 -12.84 -16.21
CA LEU A 204 8.16 -12.57 -14.92
C LEU A 204 9.65 -12.94 -14.91
N GLU A 205 10.00 -14.12 -15.41
CA GLU A 205 11.40 -14.57 -15.47
C GLU A 205 12.25 -13.71 -16.42
N ALA A 206 11.67 -13.21 -17.49
CA ALA A 206 12.35 -12.28 -18.41
C ALA A 206 12.59 -10.92 -17.74
N LEU A 207 11.62 -10.42 -16.96
CA LEU A 207 11.77 -9.22 -16.16
C LEU A 207 12.91 -9.39 -15.16
N MET A 208 12.92 -10.49 -14.39
CA MET A 208 13.95 -10.77 -13.38
C MET A 208 15.37 -10.79 -13.99
N ARG A 209 15.54 -11.39 -15.18
CA ARG A 209 16.85 -11.43 -15.87
C ARG A 209 17.29 -10.07 -16.42
N ARG A 210 16.35 -9.24 -16.85
CA ARG A 210 16.66 -8.02 -17.61
C ARG A 210 16.73 -6.78 -16.75
N ALA A 211 16.02 -6.76 -15.62
CA ALA A 211 15.94 -5.60 -14.75
C ALA A 211 17.23 -5.39 -13.95
N ASP A 212 17.59 -4.13 -13.76
CA ASP A 212 18.63 -3.69 -12.84
C ASP A 212 18.04 -3.32 -11.46
N ILE A 213 16.76 -2.95 -11.46
CA ILE A 213 15.95 -2.70 -10.26
C ILE A 213 14.61 -3.39 -10.49
N VAL A 214 14.12 -4.12 -9.51
CA VAL A 214 12.81 -4.79 -9.52
C VAL A 214 11.95 -4.21 -8.42
N SER A 215 10.74 -3.74 -8.74
CA SER A 215 9.81 -3.19 -7.75
C SER A 215 8.48 -3.94 -7.76
N LEU A 216 8.05 -4.39 -6.57
CA LEU A 216 6.86 -5.20 -6.37
C LEU A 216 5.65 -4.32 -6.06
N HIS A 217 4.56 -4.55 -6.81
CA HIS A 217 3.26 -3.88 -6.64
C HIS A 217 2.09 -4.84 -6.86
N ALA A 218 2.35 -6.15 -6.91
CA ALA A 218 1.32 -7.17 -7.02
C ALA A 218 0.43 -7.21 -5.76
N PRO A 219 -0.86 -7.57 -5.87
CA PRO A 219 -1.72 -7.79 -4.72
C PRO A 219 -1.32 -9.07 -3.96
N SER A 220 -1.65 -9.11 -2.67
CA SER A 220 -1.51 -10.33 -1.85
C SER A 220 -2.70 -11.25 -2.10
N LEU A 221 -2.49 -12.26 -2.94
CA LEU A 221 -3.46 -13.30 -3.30
C LEU A 221 -2.84 -14.68 -3.10
N PRO A 222 -3.62 -15.76 -2.98
CA PRO A 222 -3.07 -17.11 -2.95
C PRO A 222 -2.15 -17.42 -4.14
N SER A 223 -2.46 -16.88 -5.33
CA SER A 223 -1.67 -17.06 -6.57
C SER A 223 -0.38 -16.25 -6.62
N THR A 224 -0.23 -15.24 -5.77
CA THR A 224 0.96 -14.39 -5.72
C THR A 224 1.82 -14.65 -4.48
N GLN A 225 1.39 -15.56 -3.59
CA GLN A 225 2.19 -15.96 -2.44
C GLN A 225 3.53 -16.56 -2.93
N HIS A 226 4.63 -16.07 -2.36
CA HIS A 226 5.99 -16.46 -2.71
C HIS A 226 6.28 -16.43 -4.23
N MET A 227 5.61 -15.50 -4.94
CA MET A 227 5.87 -15.34 -6.37
C MET A 227 7.33 -14.96 -6.67
N ILE A 228 8.05 -14.44 -5.71
CA ILE A 228 9.50 -14.20 -5.77
C ILE A 228 10.17 -15.26 -4.89
N ASP A 229 10.48 -16.37 -5.50
CA ASP A 229 11.12 -17.53 -4.91
C ASP A 229 12.64 -17.58 -5.21
N ALA A 230 13.34 -18.59 -4.70
CA ALA A 230 14.77 -18.78 -4.91
C ALA A 230 15.13 -18.86 -6.40
N SER A 231 14.30 -19.49 -7.23
CA SER A 231 14.56 -19.64 -8.66
C SER A 231 14.53 -18.27 -9.37
N ARG A 232 13.57 -17.43 -9.05
CA ARG A 232 13.45 -16.08 -9.61
C ARG A 232 14.48 -15.11 -9.07
N LEU A 233 14.81 -15.21 -7.77
CA LEU A 233 15.90 -14.42 -7.18
C LEU A 233 17.25 -14.73 -7.86
N SER A 234 17.52 -15.99 -8.17
CA SER A 234 18.74 -16.41 -8.86
C SER A 234 18.87 -15.82 -10.29
N LEU A 235 17.76 -15.43 -10.92
CA LEU A 235 17.75 -14.81 -12.25
C LEU A 235 18.15 -13.33 -12.22
N MET A 236 18.08 -12.69 -11.07
CA MET A 236 18.44 -11.26 -10.95
C MET A 236 19.92 -11.06 -11.29
N LYS A 237 20.23 -9.94 -11.92
CA LYS A 237 21.61 -9.55 -12.22
C LYS A 237 22.42 -9.33 -10.94
N ASP A 238 23.70 -9.55 -11.02
CA ASP A 238 24.64 -9.14 -9.96
C ASP A 238 24.55 -7.60 -9.79
N GLY A 239 24.42 -7.17 -8.54
CA GLY A 239 24.24 -5.77 -8.20
C GLY A 239 22.86 -5.19 -8.51
N ALA A 240 21.88 -6.01 -8.86
CA ALA A 240 20.48 -5.58 -8.94
C ALA A 240 19.89 -5.28 -7.56
N THR A 241 18.83 -4.48 -7.52
CA THR A 241 18.10 -4.18 -6.29
C THR A 241 16.66 -4.66 -6.38
N LEU A 242 16.19 -5.37 -5.35
CA LEU A 242 14.79 -5.74 -5.15
C LEU A 242 14.12 -4.72 -4.21
N ILE A 243 12.96 -4.19 -4.58
CA ILE A 243 12.18 -3.25 -3.78
C ILE A 243 10.82 -3.86 -3.48
N ASN A 244 10.49 -4.00 -2.20
CA ASN A 244 9.16 -4.44 -1.75
C ASN A 244 8.51 -3.41 -0.83
N THR A 245 7.57 -2.67 -1.37
CA THR A 245 6.66 -1.76 -0.67
C THR A 245 5.20 -2.23 -0.78
N ALA A 246 5.00 -3.50 -1.15
CA ALA A 246 3.67 -4.10 -1.35
C ALA A 246 3.26 -4.97 -0.16
N ARG A 247 3.69 -6.23 -0.12
CA ARG A 247 3.42 -7.17 0.99
C ARG A 247 4.60 -8.16 1.15
N GLY A 248 4.93 -8.52 2.39
CA GLY A 248 5.98 -9.48 2.70
C GLY A 248 5.75 -10.84 2.04
N ILE A 249 4.53 -11.36 2.14
CA ILE A 249 4.12 -12.69 1.63
C ILE A 249 4.39 -12.91 0.12
N LEU A 250 4.65 -11.86 -0.67
CA LEU A 250 4.98 -11.98 -2.09
C LEU A 250 6.35 -12.60 -2.33
N ILE A 251 7.21 -12.57 -1.32
CA ILE A 251 8.59 -13.07 -1.39
C ILE A 251 8.72 -14.27 -0.45
N ASP A 252 9.42 -15.30 -0.88
CA ASP A 252 9.99 -16.30 0.01
C ASP A 252 11.14 -15.65 0.79
N GLU A 253 10.90 -15.27 2.04
CA GLU A 253 11.89 -14.55 2.86
C GLU A 253 13.13 -15.37 3.13
N ALA A 254 13.01 -16.69 3.31
CA ALA A 254 14.16 -17.55 3.54
C ALA A 254 15.07 -17.58 2.31
N ALA A 255 14.47 -17.65 1.11
CA ALA A 255 15.18 -17.54 -0.15
C ALA A 255 15.84 -16.17 -0.33
N LEU A 256 15.10 -15.09 -0.02
CA LEU A 256 15.65 -13.72 -0.10
C LEU A 256 16.82 -13.53 0.85
N LEU A 257 16.71 -13.94 2.11
CA LEU A 257 17.80 -13.85 3.09
C LEU A 257 19.03 -14.68 2.67
N SER A 258 18.82 -15.86 2.08
CA SER A 258 19.90 -16.68 1.52
C SER A 258 20.63 -15.94 0.41
N GLU A 259 19.91 -15.31 -0.51
CA GLU A 259 20.48 -14.56 -1.62
C GLU A 259 21.20 -13.28 -1.14
N LEU A 260 20.60 -12.54 -0.21
CA LEU A 260 21.19 -11.31 0.33
C LEU A 260 22.48 -11.54 1.10
N LYS A 261 22.60 -12.68 1.81
CA LYS A 261 23.85 -13.08 2.51
C LYS A 261 25.03 -13.28 1.57
N THR A 262 24.79 -13.59 0.30
CA THR A 262 25.86 -13.68 -0.71
C THR A 262 26.43 -12.30 -1.07
N GLY A 263 25.68 -11.23 -0.81
CA GLY A 263 26.02 -9.85 -1.21
C GLY A 263 25.84 -9.58 -2.70
N ARG A 264 25.26 -10.52 -3.47
CA ARG A 264 25.07 -10.41 -4.93
C ARG A 264 24.05 -9.37 -5.33
N ILE A 265 22.95 -9.25 -4.57
CA ILE A 265 21.89 -8.26 -4.79
C ILE A 265 21.72 -7.35 -3.57
N ASP A 266 21.10 -6.19 -3.77
CA ASP A 266 20.67 -5.28 -2.72
C ASP A 266 19.14 -5.36 -2.55
N ALA A 267 18.60 -4.95 -1.39
CA ALA A 267 17.15 -4.89 -1.17
C ALA A 267 16.70 -3.64 -0.44
N VAL A 268 15.52 -3.13 -0.79
CA VAL A 268 14.74 -2.13 -0.04
C VAL A 268 13.44 -2.81 0.38
N ILE A 269 13.28 -3.05 1.67
CA ILE A 269 12.18 -3.83 2.24
C ILE A 269 11.42 -2.96 3.24
N ASP A 270 10.18 -2.63 2.91
CA ASP A 270 9.29 -1.90 3.80
C ASP A 270 8.30 -2.84 4.52
N VAL A 271 8.14 -4.05 4.00
CA VAL A 271 7.17 -5.04 4.48
C VAL A 271 7.78 -6.43 4.51
N THR A 272 7.50 -7.20 5.56
CA THR A 272 7.98 -8.56 5.80
C THR A 272 6.83 -9.51 6.15
N ASP A 273 7.10 -10.81 6.18
CA ASP A 273 6.16 -11.83 6.65
C ASP A 273 6.88 -12.84 7.57
N PRO A 274 6.69 -12.78 8.90
CA PRO A 274 5.72 -11.92 9.62
C PRO A 274 6.05 -10.43 9.50
N GLU A 275 5.03 -9.58 9.71
CA GLU A 275 5.11 -8.10 9.59
C GLU A 275 6.28 -7.49 10.39
N ILE A 276 6.64 -8.09 11.52
CA ILE A 276 7.82 -7.76 12.31
C ILE A 276 8.76 -8.97 12.24
N PRO A 277 9.93 -8.85 11.59
CA PRO A 277 10.90 -9.93 11.56
C PRO A 277 11.32 -10.34 12.98
N GLU A 278 11.65 -11.62 13.17
CA GLU A 278 12.19 -12.09 14.44
C GLU A 278 13.44 -11.30 14.85
N MET A 279 13.67 -11.14 16.17
CA MET A 279 14.79 -10.34 16.70
C MET A 279 16.17 -10.77 16.17
N GLY A 280 16.33 -12.03 15.77
CA GLY A 280 17.58 -12.56 15.19
C GLY A 280 17.61 -12.54 13.67
N SER A 281 16.64 -11.90 13.02
CA SER A 281 16.60 -11.85 11.55
C SER A 281 17.77 -11.08 10.97
N ALA A 282 18.42 -11.68 9.96
CA ALA A 282 19.50 -11.04 9.25
C ALA A 282 19.09 -9.77 8.49
N PHE A 283 17.80 -9.52 8.29
CA PHE A 283 17.32 -8.25 7.72
C PHE A 283 17.80 -7.02 8.50
N TYR A 284 18.00 -7.14 9.81
CA TYR A 284 18.45 -6.03 10.64
C TYR A 284 19.94 -5.70 10.48
N ASP A 285 20.76 -6.67 10.07
CA ASP A 285 22.22 -6.59 10.13
C ASP A 285 22.89 -6.56 8.74
N LEU A 286 22.20 -6.99 7.69
CA LEU A 286 22.78 -7.09 6.35
C LEU A 286 23.02 -5.68 5.74
N PRO A 287 24.26 -5.36 5.31
CA PRO A 287 24.62 -4.04 4.81
C PRO A 287 24.06 -3.72 3.42
N ASN A 288 23.49 -4.71 2.74
CA ASN A 288 22.81 -4.58 1.44
C ASN A 288 21.29 -4.57 1.57
N VAL A 289 20.78 -4.37 2.79
CA VAL A 289 19.35 -4.25 3.07
C VAL A 289 19.04 -2.87 3.64
N PHE A 290 18.11 -2.15 3.02
CA PHE A 290 17.46 -0.99 3.61
C PHE A 290 16.06 -1.42 4.09
N LEU A 291 15.95 -1.67 5.39
CA LEU A 291 14.72 -2.12 6.05
C LEU A 291 13.98 -0.92 6.65
N THR A 292 12.67 -0.84 6.44
CA THR A 292 11.79 0.16 7.05
C THR A 292 10.55 -0.50 7.65
N PRO A 293 9.96 0.06 8.75
CA PRO A 293 8.89 -0.59 9.50
C PRO A 293 7.50 -0.24 8.93
N HIS A 294 7.24 -0.61 7.68
CA HIS A 294 5.95 -0.42 6.96
C HIS A 294 5.50 1.05 6.95
N ILE A 295 6.37 1.94 6.45
CA ILE A 295 6.15 3.39 6.42
C ILE A 295 5.92 3.95 5.02
N ALA A 296 5.97 3.12 3.98
CA ALA A 296 5.73 3.57 2.61
C ALA A 296 4.32 4.12 2.41
N GLY A 297 3.32 3.59 3.14
CA GLY A 297 1.95 4.10 3.15
C GLY A 297 1.80 5.45 3.88
N ALA A 298 0.56 5.93 3.98
CA ALA A 298 0.28 7.23 4.59
C ALA A 298 0.70 7.30 6.07
N ILE A 299 1.59 8.23 6.38
CA ILE A 299 2.04 8.56 7.73
C ILE A 299 1.83 10.05 8.03
N GLY A 300 1.75 10.41 9.32
CA GLY A 300 1.65 11.80 9.75
C GLY A 300 0.56 12.57 9.01
N LEU A 301 0.93 13.69 8.39
CA LEU A 301 0.01 14.58 7.67
C LEU A 301 -0.61 13.96 6.41
N GLU A 302 0.00 12.95 5.83
CA GLU A 302 -0.53 12.27 4.63
C GLU A 302 -1.84 11.54 4.91
N ARG A 303 -2.06 11.13 6.17
CA ARG A 303 -3.29 10.45 6.60
C ARG A 303 -4.53 11.30 6.39
N ALA A 304 -4.42 12.62 6.42
CA ALA A 304 -5.55 13.51 6.17
C ALA A 304 -6.14 13.33 4.75
N ARG A 305 -5.33 12.94 3.74
CA ARG A 305 -5.85 12.63 2.39
C ARG A 305 -6.89 11.50 2.40
N LEU A 306 -6.73 10.52 3.31
CA LEU A 306 -7.69 9.41 3.46
C LEU A 306 -9.03 9.92 3.99
N GLY A 307 -8.97 10.80 4.97
CA GLY A 307 -10.15 11.45 5.55
C GLY A 307 -10.85 12.41 4.57
N GLU A 308 -10.07 13.17 3.79
CA GLU A 308 -10.62 14.03 2.72
C GLU A 308 -11.39 13.19 1.70
N MET A 309 -10.79 12.11 1.21
CA MET A 309 -11.44 11.20 0.27
C MET A 309 -12.69 10.54 0.88
N ALA A 310 -12.64 10.16 2.15
CA ALA A 310 -13.81 9.61 2.85
C ALA A 310 -14.92 10.67 2.97
N ALA A 311 -14.60 11.92 3.27
CA ALA A 311 -15.56 13.02 3.31
C ALA A 311 -16.15 13.31 1.93
N ASP A 312 -15.37 13.23 0.85
CA ASP A 312 -15.85 13.35 -0.53
C ASP A 312 -16.89 12.27 -0.86
N GLU A 313 -16.65 11.02 -0.48
CA GLU A 313 -17.58 9.91 -0.70
C GLU A 313 -18.87 10.07 0.13
N VAL A 314 -18.76 10.49 1.39
CA VAL A 314 -19.92 10.83 2.21
C VAL A 314 -20.74 11.96 1.58
N GLU A 315 -20.08 13.02 1.11
CA GLU A 315 -20.77 14.15 0.45
C GLU A 315 -21.45 13.71 -0.85
N ARG A 316 -20.81 12.87 -1.66
CA ARG A 316 -21.41 12.30 -2.87
C ARG A 316 -22.66 11.50 -2.54
N PHE A 317 -22.57 10.63 -1.54
CA PHE A 317 -23.70 9.81 -1.11
C PHE A 317 -24.88 10.66 -0.63
N THR A 318 -24.62 11.66 0.23
CA THR A 318 -25.68 12.51 0.80
C THR A 318 -26.35 13.42 -0.23
N THR A 319 -25.65 13.77 -1.31
CA THR A 319 -26.15 14.58 -2.42
C THR A 319 -26.70 13.74 -3.58
N GLY A 320 -26.73 12.40 -3.47
CA GLY A 320 -27.21 11.51 -4.52
C GLY A 320 -26.28 11.41 -5.73
N ARG A 321 -25.02 11.87 -5.62
CA ARG A 321 -24.01 11.71 -6.67
C ARG A 321 -23.41 10.28 -6.63
N PRO A 322 -23.04 9.68 -7.76
CA PRO A 322 -22.34 8.40 -7.77
C PRO A 322 -21.06 8.44 -6.94
N LEU A 323 -20.80 7.39 -6.16
CA LEU A 323 -19.50 7.21 -5.50
C LEU A 323 -18.41 6.98 -6.54
N LEU A 324 -17.21 7.48 -6.29
CA LEU A 324 -16.04 7.27 -7.15
C LEU A 324 -15.30 5.97 -6.83
N TYR A 325 -15.35 5.57 -5.56
CA TYR A 325 -14.52 4.48 -5.04
C TYR A 325 -15.38 3.39 -4.38
N GLN A 326 -16.57 3.18 -4.95
CA GLN A 326 -17.46 2.10 -4.49
C GLN A 326 -16.81 0.75 -4.74
N ILE A 327 -16.85 -0.11 -3.73
CA ILE A 327 -16.45 -1.51 -3.80
C ILE A 327 -17.70 -2.35 -4.05
N ARG A 328 -17.60 -3.30 -4.97
CA ARG A 328 -18.60 -4.35 -5.17
C ARG A 328 -18.10 -5.62 -4.51
N ARG A 329 -19.01 -6.54 -4.14
CA ARG A 329 -18.64 -7.82 -3.55
C ARG A 329 -17.59 -8.58 -4.36
N GLN A 330 -17.76 -8.64 -5.68
CA GLN A 330 -16.81 -9.29 -6.60
C GLN A 330 -15.39 -8.68 -6.59
N ASP A 331 -15.25 -7.42 -6.18
CA ASP A 331 -13.96 -6.74 -6.16
C ASP A 331 -13.10 -7.22 -4.97
N LEU A 332 -13.71 -7.80 -3.92
CA LEU A 332 -13.02 -8.29 -2.73
C LEU A 332 -12.00 -9.38 -3.04
N GLU A 333 -12.28 -10.25 -4.00
CA GLU A 333 -11.37 -11.35 -4.38
C GLU A 333 -10.03 -10.82 -4.88
N ASN A 334 -10.03 -9.67 -5.56
CA ASN A 334 -8.86 -9.07 -6.21
C ASN A 334 -8.25 -7.90 -5.41
N MET A 335 -8.82 -7.56 -4.25
CA MET A 335 -8.24 -6.52 -3.37
C MET A 335 -7.02 -7.05 -2.62
N ALA A 336 -6.00 -6.19 -2.49
CA ALA A 336 -4.79 -6.46 -1.70
C ALA A 336 -5.03 -6.19 -0.21
#